data_dd330c64e6c0ff68b6ea15a583eb09fc
#
_entry.id   dd330c64e6c0ff68b6ea15a583eb09fc
#
_cell.length_a   1.000
_cell.length_b   1.000
_cell.length_c   1.000
_cell.angle_alpha   90.00
_cell.angle_beta   90.00
_cell.angle_gamma   90.00
#
_symmetry.space_group_name_H-M   'P 1'
#
loop_
_entity.id
_entity.type
_entity.pdbx_description
1 polymer ?
#
loop_
_entity_poly.entity_id
_entity_poly.type
_entity_poly.pdbx_seq_one_letter_code
_entity_poly.pdbx_strand_id
1 'polypeptide(L)'
;MTPIQRVLATARSENGYLEKATNAQLEDKTANAGYNNWNKFAAFLDDLEVVYNGKKNGYAWCDCFVDYCFIYTFGLELGMAMTFQPKKGAGAGCTYSMGYYKKAGRFFKDPQPGDQIFFTNDGGASSYHTGLVEKVEGGRVC
;
A
#
# COMPACT_ATOMS: atom_id res chain seq x y z
N MET A 1 18.49 -6.94 9.52
CA MET A 1 17.77 -5.78 8.94
C MET A 1 16.74 -5.27 9.93
N THR A 2 16.62 -3.94 10.02
CA THR A 2 15.55 -3.31 10.80
C THR A 2 14.18 -3.55 10.14
N PRO A 3 13.06 -3.40 10.88
CA PRO A 3 11.73 -3.48 10.26
C PRO A 3 11.56 -2.55 9.07
N ILE A 4 12.06 -1.32 9.15
CA ILE A 4 12.03 -0.35 8.04
C ILE A 4 12.78 -0.91 6.83
N GLN A 5 13.98 -1.41 7.01
CA GLN A 5 14.76 -2.00 5.92
C GLN A 5 14.05 -3.21 5.29
N ARG A 6 13.35 -4.01 6.09
CA ARG A 6 12.62 -5.18 5.61
C ARG A 6 11.43 -4.78 4.72
N VAL A 7 10.59 -3.85 5.15
CA VAL A 7 9.44 -3.42 4.34
C VAL A 7 9.89 -2.71 3.06
N LEU A 8 10.95 -1.90 3.13
CA LEU A 8 11.50 -1.25 1.95
C LEU A 8 12.15 -2.25 0.98
N ALA A 9 12.77 -3.32 1.48
CA ALA A 9 13.29 -4.39 0.63
C ALA A 9 12.17 -5.09 -0.13
N THR A 10 11.05 -5.36 0.52
CA THR A 10 9.86 -5.91 -0.15
C THR A 10 9.38 -4.98 -1.27
N ALA A 11 9.22 -3.70 -0.97
CA ALA A 11 8.78 -2.71 -1.97
C ALA A 11 9.74 -2.63 -3.15
N ARG A 12 11.06 -2.58 -2.91
CA ARG A 12 12.09 -2.53 -3.96
C ARG A 12 12.09 -3.78 -4.83
N SER A 13 11.83 -4.96 -4.24
CA SER A 13 11.78 -6.21 -5.00
C SER A 13 10.69 -6.21 -6.07
N GLU A 14 9.67 -5.37 -5.92
CA GLU A 14 8.56 -5.24 -6.85
C GLU A 14 8.77 -4.15 -7.92
N ASN A 15 9.89 -3.46 -7.89
CA ASN A 15 10.18 -2.43 -8.88
C ASN A 15 10.10 -2.99 -10.30
N GLY A 16 9.45 -2.26 -11.20
CA GLY A 16 9.22 -2.69 -12.57
C GLY A 16 7.95 -3.52 -12.77
N TYR A 17 7.15 -3.75 -11.72
CA TYR A 17 5.87 -4.43 -11.87
C TYR A 17 4.88 -3.56 -12.65
N LEU A 18 4.26 -4.14 -13.68
CA LEU A 18 3.24 -3.49 -14.51
C LEU A 18 1.87 -4.09 -14.20
N GLU A 19 0.89 -3.22 -13.99
CA GLU A 19 -0.49 -3.69 -13.85
C GLU A 19 -0.96 -4.44 -15.09
N LYS A 20 -1.98 -5.26 -14.95
CA LYS A 20 -2.41 -6.21 -15.96
C LYS A 20 -3.69 -5.77 -16.66
N ALA A 21 -3.79 -6.18 -17.93
CA ALA A 21 -4.99 -5.99 -18.73
C ALA A 21 -6.14 -6.89 -18.26
N THR A 22 -5.83 -8.06 -17.73
CA THR A 22 -6.79 -9.05 -17.26
C THR A 22 -6.29 -9.70 -15.96
N ASN A 23 -7.16 -10.45 -15.29
CA ASN A 23 -6.81 -11.20 -14.09
C ASN A 23 -6.04 -12.48 -14.43
N ALA A 24 -4.90 -12.33 -15.11
CA ALA A 24 -4.04 -13.43 -15.52
C ALA A 24 -2.57 -13.02 -15.48
N GLN A 25 -1.69 -13.99 -15.29
CA GLN A 25 -0.24 -13.79 -15.26
C GLN A 25 0.19 -12.74 -14.23
N LEU A 26 -0.49 -12.73 -13.07
CA LEU A 26 -0.29 -11.70 -12.04
C LEU A 26 1.11 -11.72 -11.45
N GLU A 27 1.76 -12.88 -11.38
CA GLU A 27 3.10 -13.03 -10.79
C GLU A 27 4.23 -12.59 -11.70
N ASP A 28 4.01 -12.54 -13.00
CA ASP A 28 5.01 -12.07 -13.96
C ASP A 28 5.02 -10.55 -13.98
N LYS A 29 6.17 -9.93 -13.77
CA LYS A 29 6.26 -8.47 -13.63
C LYS A 29 5.79 -7.70 -14.85
N THR A 30 6.03 -8.21 -16.04
CA THR A 30 5.82 -7.47 -17.29
C THR A 30 4.79 -8.07 -18.23
N ALA A 31 4.43 -9.35 -18.06
CA ALA A 31 3.45 -10.02 -18.91
C ALA A 31 2.05 -9.42 -18.73
N ASN A 32 1.24 -9.51 -19.79
CA ASN A 32 -0.17 -9.09 -19.77
C ASN A 32 -0.37 -7.65 -19.31
N ALA A 33 0.57 -6.76 -19.63
CA ALA A 33 0.52 -5.36 -19.21
C ALA A 33 -0.69 -4.65 -19.83
N GLY A 34 -1.31 -3.78 -19.03
CA GLY A 34 -2.47 -2.99 -19.45
C GLY A 34 -2.88 -2.00 -18.38
N TYR A 35 -4.08 -1.41 -18.52
CA TYR A 35 -4.55 -0.33 -17.66
C TYR A 35 -5.88 -0.67 -16.99
N ASN A 36 -6.06 -1.93 -16.60
CA ASN A 36 -7.31 -2.40 -16.00
C ASN A 36 -7.17 -2.76 -14.51
N ASN A 37 -6.10 -2.29 -13.88
CA ASN A 37 -5.87 -2.40 -12.43
C ASN A 37 -5.71 -3.82 -11.88
N TRP A 38 -5.63 -4.86 -12.72
CA TRP A 38 -5.37 -6.20 -12.24
C TRP A 38 -3.91 -6.32 -11.76
N ASN A 39 -3.69 -6.88 -10.59
CA ASN A 39 -2.35 -6.96 -10.02
C ASN A 39 -2.25 -8.05 -8.95
N LYS A 40 -1.03 -8.52 -8.68
CA LYS A 40 -0.79 -9.55 -7.68
C LYS A 40 -0.95 -9.06 -6.23
N PHE A 41 -0.74 -7.78 -5.98
CA PHE A 41 -0.76 -7.23 -4.63
C PHE A 41 -2.18 -7.26 -4.05
N ALA A 42 -3.13 -6.73 -4.78
CA ALA A 42 -4.53 -6.82 -4.39
C ALA A 42 -5.03 -8.27 -4.38
N ALA A 43 -4.62 -9.10 -5.34
CA ALA A 43 -4.98 -10.52 -5.35
C ALA A 43 -4.50 -11.25 -4.09
N PHE A 44 -3.25 -11.01 -3.67
CA PHE A 44 -2.71 -11.58 -2.44
C PHE A 44 -3.54 -11.20 -1.21
N LEU A 45 -3.92 -9.92 -1.11
CA LEU A 45 -4.71 -9.41 0.01
C LEU A 45 -6.14 -9.93 -0.03
N ASP A 46 -6.74 -10.04 -1.21
CA ASP A 46 -8.07 -10.61 -1.41
C ASP A 46 -8.11 -12.09 -0.98
N ASP A 47 -7.06 -12.85 -1.25
CA ASP A 47 -6.96 -14.27 -0.87
C ASP A 47 -6.89 -14.48 0.64
N LEU A 48 -6.50 -13.46 1.41
CA LEU A 48 -6.53 -13.50 2.87
C LEU A 48 -7.95 -13.31 3.44
N GLU A 49 -8.89 -12.84 2.63
CA GLU A 49 -10.33 -12.68 2.89
C GLU A 49 -10.73 -11.71 4.01
N VAL A 50 -9.80 -11.29 4.87
CA VAL A 50 -10.11 -10.48 6.05
C VAL A 50 -9.56 -9.06 6.00
N VAL A 51 -8.73 -8.73 4.99
CA VAL A 51 -8.05 -7.43 4.92
C VAL A 51 -9.06 -6.31 4.62
N TYR A 52 -9.95 -6.55 3.67
CA TYR A 52 -10.89 -5.53 3.19
C TYR A 52 -12.34 -5.96 3.31
N ASN A 53 -13.24 -5.01 3.08
CA ASN A 53 -14.69 -5.24 3.07
C ASN A 53 -15.20 -5.95 1.81
N GLY A 54 -14.33 -6.45 0.97
CA GLY A 54 -14.60 -7.16 -0.28
C GLY A 54 -13.35 -7.22 -1.14
N LYS A 55 -13.44 -7.91 -2.27
CA LYS A 55 -12.32 -8.04 -3.21
C LYS A 55 -11.98 -6.70 -3.85
N LYS A 56 -10.68 -6.40 -3.96
CA LYS A 56 -10.15 -5.13 -4.49
C LYS A 56 -9.34 -5.28 -5.76
N ASN A 57 -8.99 -6.50 -6.18
CA ASN A 57 -8.28 -6.69 -7.44
C ASN A 57 -9.13 -6.22 -8.61
N GLY A 58 -8.54 -5.46 -9.52
CA GLY A 58 -9.26 -4.79 -10.62
C GLY A 58 -9.66 -3.34 -10.33
N TYR A 59 -9.35 -2.83 -9.15
CA TYR A 59 -9.55 -1.41 -8.77
C TYR A 59 -8.21 -0.73 -8.53
N ALA A 60 -8.20 0.61 -8.41
CA ALA A 60 -6.99 1.36 -8.10
C ALA A 60 -6.26 0.76 -6.89
N TRP A 61 -4.95 0.52 -7.02
CA TRP A 61 -4.21 -0.36 -6.12
C TRP A 61 -3.00 0.28 -5.41
N CYS A 62 -2.89 1.61 -5.44
CA CYS A 62 -1.77 2.28 -4.77
C CYS A 62 -1.76 2.00 -3.26
N ASP A 63 -2.91 2.03 -2.60
CA ASP A 63 -3.05 1.71 -1.19
C ASP A 63 -2.87 0.21 -0.92
N CYS A 64 -3.42 -0.64 -1.79
CA CYS A 64 -3.22 -2.09 -1.71
C CYS A 64 -1.73 -2.47 -1.78
N PHE A 65 -0.95 -1.77 -2.59
CA PHE A 65 0.49 -2.03 -2.67
C PHE A 65 1.20 -1.76 -1.34
N VAL A 66 0.86 -0.67 -0.67
CA VAL A 66 1.44 -0.37 0.65
C VAL A 66 1.02 -1.42 1.68
N ASP A 67 -0.25 -1.77 1.74
CA ASP A 67 -0.75 -2.82 2.62
C ASP A 67 -0.07 -4.16 2.35
N TYR A 68 0.11 -4.50 1.08
CA TYR A 68 0.87 -5.69 0.66
C TYR A 68 2.29 -5.67 1.23
N CYS A 69 3.00 -4.56 1.11
CA CYS A 69 4.38 -4.46 1.59
C CYS A 69 4.48 -4.77 3.08
N PHE A 70 3.57 -4.25 3.89
CA PHE A 70 3.55 -4.52 5.33
C PHE A 70 3.08 -5.94 5.67
N ILE A 71 1.98 -6.38 5.09
CA ILE A 71 1.40 -7.69 5.41
C ILE A 71 2.27 -8.83 4.88
N TYR A 72 2.80 -8.71 3.68
CA TYR A 72 3.71 -9.71 3.12
C TYR A 72 5.00 -9.82 3.95
N THR A 73 5.54 -8.68 4.41
CA THR A 73 6.79 -8.65 5.17
C THR A 73 6.63 -9.16 6.60
N PHE A 74 5.54 -8.80 7.28
CA PHE A 74 5.37 -9.01 8.72
C PHE A 74 4.25 -9.98 9.10
N GLY A 75 3.48 -10.46 8.13
CA GLY A 75 2.29 -11.26 8.36
C GLY A 75 1.03 -10.41 8.53
N LEU A 76 -0.12 -11.07 8.43
CA LEU A 76 -1.42 -10.42 8.42
C LEU A 76 -1.67 -9.55 9.66
N GLU A 77 -1.53 -10.13 10.84
CA GLU A 77 -1.86 -9.43 12.09
C GLU A 77 -0.95 -8.23 12.35
N LEU A 78 0.36 -8.42 12.26
CA LEU A 78 1.33 -7.36 12.51
C LEU A 78 1.31 -6.31 11.40
N GLY A 79 1.20 -6.73 10.14
CA GLY A 79 1.11 -5.79 9.01
C GLY A 79 -0.11 -4.87 9.10
N MET A 80 -1.27 -5.41 9.46
CA MET A 80 -2.47 -4.59 9.69
C MET A 80 -2.31 -3.66 10.90
N ALA A 81 -1.68 -4.13 11.97
CA ALA A 81 -1.42 -3.31 13.15
C ALA A 81 -0.48 -2.13 12.83
N MET A 82 0.55 -2.37 12.03
CA MET A 82 1.53 -1.34 11.63
C MET A 82 0.92 -0.25 10.74
N THR A 83 -0.11 -0.57 9.98
CA THR A 83 -0.84 0.37 9.13
C THR A 83 -2.12 0.90 9.81
N PHE A 84 -2.36 0.53 11.05
CA PHE A 84 -3.55 0.91 11.84
C PHE A 84 -4.87 0.52 11.21
N GLN A 85 -4.87 -0.51 10.36
CA GLN A 85 -6.08 -1.01 9.73
C GLN A 85 -7.00 -1.71 10.75
N PRO A 86 -8.33 -1.51 10.67
CA PRO A 86 -9.28 -2.35 11.39
C PRO A 86 -9.15 -3.81 10.98
N LYS A 87 -9.37 -4.73 11.89
CA LYS A 87 -9.23 -6.18 11.63
C LYS A 87 -10.21 -6.76 10.61
N LYS A 88 -11.35 -6.10 10.40
CA LYS A 88 -12.40 -6.54 9.46
C LYS A 88 -13.09 -5.32 8.85
N GLY A 89 -13.54 -5.47 7.62
CA GLY A 89 -14.36 -4.46 6.96
C GLY A 89 -13.62 -3.19 6.59
N ALA A 90 -12.28 -3.22 6.55
CA ALA A 90 -11.49 -2.08 6.14
C ALA A 90 -11.79 -1.70 4.69
N GLY A 91 -11.91 -0.42 4.42
CA GLY A 91 -11.91 0.09 3.07
C GLY A 91 -10.51 0.12 2.49
N ALA A 92 -10.36 -0.25 1.23
CA ALA A 92 -9.11 -0.04 0.49
C ALA A 92 -9.18 1.35 -0.16
N GLY A 93 -8.15 2.16 0.06
CA GLY A 93 -8.08 3.47 -0.58
C GLY A 93 -7.34 4.48 0.28
N CYS A 94 -6.75 5.46 -0.40
CA CYS A 94 -5.85 6.42 0.23
C CYS A 94 -6.53 7.20 1.36
N THR A 95 -7.76 7.67 1.13
CA THR A 95 -8.50 8.43 2.15
C THR A 95 -8.84 7.58 3.37
N TYR A 96 -9.20 6.32 3.18
CA TYR A 96 -9.44 5.40 4.29
C TYR A 96 -8.18 5.20 5.13
N SER A 97 -7.08 4.83 4.48
CA SER A 97 -5.80 4.57 5.17
C SER A 97 -5.27 5.82 5.86
N MET A 98 -5.34 6.99 5.22
CA MET A 98 -5.00 8.26 5.84
C MET A 98 -5.83 8.48 7.12
N GLY A 99 -7.12 8.15 7.08
CA GLY A 99 -8.03 8.24 8.23
C GLY A 99 -7.62 7.33 9.39
N TYR A 100 -7.09 6.14 9.10
CA TYR A 100 -6.62 5.22 10.14
C TYR A 100 -5.44 5.80 10.92
N TYR A 101 -4.47 6.42 10.24
CA TYR A 101 -3.35 7.10 10.89
C TYR A 101 -3.81 8.33 11.70
N LYS A 102 -4.72 9.11 11.15
CA LYS A 102 -5.30 10.27 11.87
C LYS A 102 -5.98 9.84 13.16
N LYS A 103 -6.83 8.81 13.10
CA LYS A 103 -7.54 8.27 14.26
C LYS A 103 -6.58 7.72 15.31
N ALA A 104 -5.46 7.16 14.91
CA ALA A 104 -4.43 6.64 15.81
C ALA A 104 -3.51 7.73 16.38
N GLY A 105 -3.64 8.99 15.95
CA GLY A 105 -2.72 10.05 16.34
C GLY A 105 -1.32 9.91 15.74
N ARG A 106 -1.22 9.26 14.59
CA ARG A 106 0.05 8.95 13.92
C ARG A 106 0.13 9.57 12.52
N PHE A 107 -0.52 10.68 12.32
CA PHE A 107 -0.47 11.42 11.06
C PHE A 107 0.40 12.67 11.23
N PHE A 108 1.54 12.71 10.55
CA PHE A 108 2.58 13.73 10.75
C PHE A 108 2.90 14.45 9.43
N LYS A 109 3.59 15.59 9.54
CA LYS A 109 4.02 16.38 8.36
C LYS A 109 5.44 16.08 7.90
N ASP A 110 6.27 15.53 8.79
CA ASP A 110 7.70 15.27 8.51
C ASP A 110 7.89 13.79 8.15
N PRO A 111 7.92 13.44 6.86
CA PRO A 111 8.04 12.05 6.45
C PRO A 111 9.42 11.47 6.78
N GLN A 112 9.42 10.20 7.15
CA GLN A 112 10.61 9.40 7.43
C GLN A 112 10.61 8.14 6.56
N PRO A 113 11.78 7.54 6.28
CA PRO A 113 11.84 6.27 5.57
C PRO A 113 10.98 5.20 6.24
N GLY A 114 10.20 4.49 5.45
CA GLY A 114 9.25 3.48 5.92
C GLY A 114 7.85 4.01 6.20
N ASP A 115 7.65 5.31 6.20
CA ASP A 115 6.32 5.90 6.36
C ASP A 115 5.47 5.70 5.10
N GLN A 116 4.17 5.54 5.30
CA GLN A 116 3.19 5.69 4.24
C GLN A 116 2.92 7.18 4.03
N ILE A 117 3.15 7.67 2.83
CA ILE A 117 2.90 9.06 2.47
C ILE A 117 1.59 9.19 1.70
N PHE A 118 0.86 10.27 1.96
CA PHE A 118 -0.42 10.56 1.30
C PHE A 118 -0.33 11.88 0.55
N PHE A 119 -0.65 11.83 -0.75
CA PHE A 119 -0.71 13.02 -1.58
C PHE A 119 -2.12 13.60 -1.53
N THR A 120 -2.22 14.90 -1.27
CA THR A 120 -3.49 15.61 -1.10
C THR A 120 -3.49 16.90 -1.91
N ASN A 121 -4.66 17.34 -2.35
CA ASN A 121 -4.87 18.63 -3.00
C ASN A 121 -5.98 19.46 -2.34
N ASP A 122 -6.40 19.07 -1.15
CA ASP A 122 -7.47 19.72 -0.38
C ASP A 122 -7.06 19.98 1.09
N GLY A 123 -5.76 20.17 1.32
CA GLY A 123 -5.22 20.45 2.66
C GLY A 123 -5.23 19.26 3.60
N GLY A 124 -5.35 18.04 3.09
CA GLY A 124 -5.33 16.82 3.89
C GLY A 124 -6.71 16.32 4.30
N ALA A 125 -7.79 16.84 3.71
CA ALA A 125 -9.15 16.33 3.94
C ALA A 125 -9.33 14.95 3.28
N SER A 126 -8.71 14.76 2.10
CA SER A 126 -8.68 13.49 1.38
C SER A 126 -7.33 13.28 0.71
N SER A 127 -7.09 12.08 0.20
CA SER A 127 -5.88 11.72 -0.52
C SER A 127 -6.21 11.08 -1.86
N TYR A 128 -5.49 11.47 -2.92
CA TYR A 128 -5.66 10.92 -4.26
C TYR A 128 -4.59 9.88 -4.63
N HIS A 129 -3.51 9.78 -3.86
CA HIS A 129 -2.44 8.82 -4.09
C HIS A 129 -1.66 8.56 -2.81
N THR A 130 -1.02 7.40 -2.73
CA THR A 130 -0.20 7.01 -1.59
C THR A 130 1.00 6.19 -2.05
N GLY A 131 2.02 6.11 -1.22
CA GLY A 131 3.19 5.31 -1.44
C GLY A 131 3.99 5.13 -0.15
N LEU A 132 5.14 4.48 -0.26
CA LEU A 132 6.11 4.33 0.82
C LEU A 132 7.27 5.29 0.63
N VAL A 133 7.70 5.92 1.70
CA VAL A 133 8.91 6.75 1.70
C VAL A 133 10.13 5.84 1.74
N GLU A 134 10.92 5.87 0.68
CA GLU A 134 12.18 5.12 0.62
C GLU A 134 13.30 5.86 1.33
N LYS A 135 13.41 7.17 1.09
CA LYS A 135 14.44 8.01 1.67
C LYS A 135 14.03 9.48 1.68
N VAL A 136 14.69 10.24 2.54
CA VAL A 136 14.57 11.71 2.59
C VAL A 136 15.99 12.28 2.47
N GLU A 137 16.25 13.06 1.43
CA GLU A 137 17.56 13.67 1.16
C GLU A 137 17.38 15.12 0.72
N GLY A 138 18.07 16.05 1.42
CA GLY A 138 18.07 17.48 1.05
C GLY A 138 16.67 18.09 0.94
N GLY A 139 15.75 17.68 1.82
CA GLY A 139 14.35 18.12 1.79
C GLY A 139 13.48 17.44 0.73
N ARG A 140 14.04 16.49 -0.04
CA ARG A 140 13.29 15.71 -1.04
C ARG A 140 12.87 14.36 -0.45
N VAL A 141 11.62 14.01 -0.68
CA VAL A 141 11.04 12.72 -0.29
C VAL A 141 10.99 11.81 -1.53
N CYS A 142 11.54 10.61 -1.41
CA CYS A 142 11.56 9.60 -2.47
C CYS A 142 10.85 8.33 -2.01
#